data_d37c4055eda1e2efa2256b566edf3a93
#
_entry.id   d37c4055eda1e2efa2256b566edf3a93
#
_cell.length_a   1.000
_cell.length_b   1.000
_cell.length_c   1.000
_cell.angle_alpha   90.00
_cell.angle_beta   90.00
_cell.angle_gamma   90.00
#
_symmetry.space_group_name_H-M   'P 1'
#
loop_
_entity.id
_entity.type
_entity.pdbx_description
1 polymer ?
#
loop_
_entity_poly.entity_id
_entity_poly.type
_entity_poly.pdbx_seq_one_letter_code
_entity_poly.pdbx_strand_id
1 'polypeptide(L)'
;MKIAITAATALEIEPFRFLQEEFKGFTFDFLITGVGSIYTTFSIERYISNSSPTLLIQIGIAGAYGDKLKVGTAVAVLEEYMSDMGVFEKDGYKDIFDMGLVGKNEFPFLDAALKNPNESLLSKSGLPLVAGMGVNEISTSSSKINLFKEHYAADIESMEGNAFHYVCLMNKIPFIQLRGISNKVGERNKSLWEINKSLSAVLVATINLLKALEK
;
A
#
# COMPACT_ATOMS: atom_id res chain seq x y z
N MET A 1 -19.34 0.32 -12.80
CA MET A 1 -18.63 0.20 -11.51
C MET A 1 -17.93 1.51 -11.19
N LYS A 2 -18.05 2.03 -9.95
CA LYS A 2 -17.38 3.24 -9.51
C LYS A 2 -16.05 2.89 -8.82
N ILE A 3 -14.94 3.32 -9.40
CA ILE A 3 -13.58 3.02 -8.93
C ILE A 3 -12.93 4.30 -8.39
N ALA A 4 -12.42 4.28 -7.17
CA ALA A 4 -11.56 5.34 -6.67
C ALA A 4 -10.10 4.93 -6.79
N ILE A 5 -9.31 5.70 -7.56
CA ILE A 5 -7.86 5.57 -7.60
C ILE A 5 -7.28 6.57 -6.60
N THR A 6 -6.49 6.07 -5.66
CA THR A 6 -5.92 6.88 -4.58
C THR A 6 -4.39 6.86 -4.63
N ALA A 7 -3.78 8.02 -4.39
CA ALA A 7 -2.33 8.15 -4.24
C ALA A 7 -1.99 9.23 -3.21
N ALA A 8 -0.80 9.18 -2.66
CA ALA A 8 -0.36 10.17 -1.68
C ALA A 8 -0.18 11.57 -2.28
N THR A 9 0.26 11.64 -3.54
CA THR A 9 0.68 12.89 -4.19
C THR A 9 0.10 13.06 -5.60
N ALA A 10 0.09 14.31 -6.08
CA ALA A 10 -0.27 14.61 -7.46
C ALA A 10 0.68 13.95 -8.47
N LEU A 11 1.98 13.89 -8.16
CA LEU A 11 2.99 13.25 -9.01
C LEU A 11 2.64 11.78 -9.31
N GLU A 12 2.13 11.06 -8.32
CA GLU A 12 1.76 9.66 -8.46
C GLU A 12 0.45 9.48 -9.23
N ILE A 13 -0.54 10.33 -9.01
CA ILE A 13 -1.91 10.13 -9.54
C ILE A 13 -2.12 10.70 -10.95
N GLU A 14 -1.41 11.77 -11.33
CA GLU A 14 -1.59 12.42 -12.65
C GLU A 14 -1.44 11.47 -13.84
N PRO A 15 -0.46 10.54 -13.88
CA PRO A 15 -0.32 9.60 -14.99
C PRO A 15 -1.53 8.67 -15.19
N PHE A 16 -2.48 8.62 -14.25
CA PHE A 16 -3.63 7.71 -14.29
C PHE A 16 -4.92 8.38 -14.75
N ARG A 17 -4.98 9.71 -14.85
CA ARG A 17 -6.24 10.44 -15.15
C ARG A 17 -6.86 10.09 -16.50
N PHE A 18 -6.05 9.72 -17.50
CA PHE A 18 -6.56 9.33 -18.82
C PHE A 18 -7.40 8.03 -18.79
N LEU A 19 -7.32 7.23 -17.72
CA LEU A 19 -8.10 6.00 -17.57
C LEU A 19 -9.62 6.27 -17.66
N GLN A 20 -10.07 7.46 -17.26
CA GLN A 20 -11.48 7.87 -17.41
C GLN A 20 -11.92 7.92 -18.89
N GLU A 21 -11.00 8.25 -19.79
CA GLU A 21 -11.28 8.30 -21.23
C GLU A 21 -11.13 6.93 -21.90
N GLU A 22 -10.20 6.13 -21.43
CA GLU A 22 -9.87 4.81 -21.99
C GLU A 22 -10.92 3.75 -21.60
N PHE A 23 -11.41 3.75 -20.34
CA PHE A 23 -12.29 2.74 -19.79
C PHE A 23 -13.71 3.28 -19.55
N LYS A 24 -14.54 3.36 -20.61
CA LYS A 24 -15.90 3.93 -20.54
C LYS A 24 -16.89 3.10 -19.71
N GLY A 25 -16.60 1.83 -19.44
CA GLY A 25 -17.40 0.94 -18.59
C GLY A 25 -17.30 1.25 -17.10
N PHE A 26 -16.34 2.09 -16.70
CA PHE A 26 -16.11 2.48 -15.32
C PHE A 26 -16.27 3.99 -15.13
N THR A 27 -16.63 4.39 -13.91
CA THR A 27 -16.56 5.78 -13.45
C THR A 27 -15.40 5.89 -12.47
N PHE A 28 -14.50 6.84 -12.70
CA PHE A 28 -13.32 7.02 -11.85
C PHE A 28 -13.41 8.29 -11.01
N ASP A 29 -13.05 8.15 -9.73
CA ASP A 29 -12.65 9.27 -8.89
C ASP A 29 -11.15 9.17 -8.61
N PHE A 30 -10.44 10.31 -8.64
CA PHE A 30 -9.01 10.39 -8.39
C PHE A 30 -8.77 11.18 -7.10
N LEU A 31 -8.30 10.50 -6.06
CA LEU A 31 -8.13 11.05 -4.72
C LEU A 31 -6.67 11.18 -4.34
N ILE A 32 -6.22 12.41 -4.10
CA ILE A 32 -4.92 12.66 -3.47
C ILE A 32 -5.14 12.64 -1.95
N THR A 33 -4.58 11.63 -1.30
CA THR A 33 -4.81 11.40 0.13
C THR A 33 -3.91 12.26 1.03
N GLY A 34 -2.76 12.71 0.53
CA GLY A 34 -1.65 13.21 1.34
C GLY A 34 -0.73 12.09 1.80
N VAL A 35 0.44 12.46 2.33
CA VAL A 35 1.50 11.54 2.74
C VAL A 35 1.32 11.09 4.18
N GLY A 36 1.42 9.76 4.40
CA GLY A 36 1.40 9.15 5.72
C GLY A 36 0.01 8.70 6.18
N SER A 37 0.01 7.89 7.23
CA SER A 37 -1.18 7.14 7.68
C SER A 37 -2.34 8.03 8.09
N ILE A 38 -2.08 9.14 8.79
CA ILE A 38 -3.15 10.06 9.28
C ILE A 38 -3.88 10.71 8.12
N TYR A 39 -3.14 11.27 7.15
CA TYR A 39 -3.73 11.92 5.98
C TYR A 39 -4.50 10.93 5.12
N THR A 40 -3.94 9.74 4.90
CA THR A 40 -4.58 8.67 4.14
C THR A 40 -5.90 8.24 4.80
N THR A 41 -5.89 7.97 6.10
CA THR A 41 -7.08 7.60 6.86
C THR A 41 -8.17 8.64 6.72
N PHE A 42 -7.87 9.90 7.05
CA PHE A 42 -8.86 10.98 7.02
C PHE A 42 -9.43 11.21 5.62
N SER A 43 -8.56 11.24 4.60
CA SER A 43 -8.98 11.53 3.23
C SER A 43 -9.89 10.43 2.66
N ILE A 44 -9.56 9.16 2.91
CA ILE A 44 -10.36 8.03 2.42
C ILE A 44 -11.69 7.94 3.18
N GLU A 45 -11.69 8.07 4.52
CA GLU A 45 -12.93 8.07 5.31
C GLU A 45 -13.87 9.19 4.88
N ARG A 46 -13.34 10.41 4.71
CA ARG A 46 -14.13 11.53 4.21
C ARG A 46 -14.69 11.27 2.81
N TYR A 47 -13.89 10.65 1.94
CA TYR A 47 -14.33 10.31 0.59
C TYR A 47 -15.44 9.27 0.62
N ILE A 48 -15.29 8.18 1.37
CA ILE A 48 -16.27 7.10 1.51
C ILE A 48 -17.60 7.63 2.07
N SER A 49 -17.54 8.51 3.08
CA SER A 49 -18.74 9.12 3.70
C SER A 49 -19.56 9.96 2.72
N ASN A 50 -18.97 10.47 1.65
CA ASN A 50 -19.64 11.32 0.64
C ASN A 50 -19.82 10.64 -0.71
N SER A 51 -19.27 9.44 -0.88
CA SER A 51 -19.27 8.67 -2.12
C SER A 51 -19.46 7.20 -1.81
N SER A 52 -19.97 6.45 -2.74
CA SER A 52 -20.16 4.99 -2.61
C SER A 52 -19.30 4.27 -3.65
N PRO A 53 -17.98 4.20 -3.48
CA PRO A 53 -17.12 3.48 -4.40
C PRO A 53 -17.39 1.98 -4.29
N THR A 54 -17.32 1.27 -5.42
CA THR A 54 -17.40 -0.19 -5.45
C THR A 54 -16.05 -0.86 -5.38
N LEU A 55 -14.97 -0.10 -5.62
CA LEU A 55 -13.59 -0.56 -5.56
C LEU A 55 -12.66 0.62 -5.26
N LEU A 56 -11.73 0.43 -4.35
CA LEU A 56 -10.59 1.33 -4.15
C LEU A 56 -9.30 0.69 -4.68
N ILE A 57 -8.54 1.46 -5.46
CA ILE A 57 -7.21 1.07 -5.94
C ILE A 57 -6.21 2.09 -5.39
N GLN A 58 -5.35 1.68 -4.47
CA GLN A 58 -4.23 2.52 -4.07
C GLN A 58 -3.04 2.26 -4.99
N ILE A 59 -2.49 3.34 -5.53
CA ILE A 59 -1.27 3.32 -6.34
C ILE A 59 -0.19 4.17 -5.66
N GLY A 60 1.07 3.88 -5.96
CA GLY A 60 2.20 4.65 -5.45
C GLY A 60 3.50 3.88 -5.53
N ILE A 61 4.55 4.47 -4.97
CA ILE A 61 5.87 3.85 -4.89
C ILE A 61 6.13 3.24 -3.51
N ALA A 62 7.13 2.36 -3.43
CA ALA A 62 7.60 1.74 -2.19
C ALA A 62 9.09 1.44 -2.24
N GLY A 63 9.74 1.37 -1.09
CA GLY A 63 11.08 0.82 -0.92
C GLY A 63 11.02 -0.70 -0.75
N ALA A 64 11.99 -1.43 -1.31
CA ALA A 64 12.08 -2.89 -1.14
C ALA A 64 13.12 -3.28 -0.09
N TYR A 65 12.77 -4.27 0.75
CA TYR A 65 13.71 -4.93 1.64
C TYR A 65 14.50 -6.01 0.89
N GLY A 66 15.83 -5.92 0.93
CA GLY A 66 16.72 -6.89 0.28
C GLY A 66 16.66 -6.87 -1.25
N ASP A 67 17.02 -8.00 -1.91
CA ASP A 67 17.24 -8.06 -3.37
C ASP A 67 16.21 -8.90 -4.13
N LYS A 68 15.23 -9.44 -3.44
CA LYS A 68 14.16 -10.27 -4.04
C LYS A 68 13.32 -9.49 -5.06
N LEU A 69 13.03 -8.22 -4.77
CA LEU A 69 12.25 -7.34 -5.64
C LEU A 69 13.18 -6.38 -6.41
N LYS A 70 12.95 -6.31 -7.72
CA LYS A 70 13.75 -5.42 -8.60
C LYS A 70 13.15 -4.01 -8.63
N VAL A 71 14.01 -3.01 -8.54
CA VAL A 71 13.63 -1.61 -8.75
C VAL A 71 13.06 -1.43 -10.16
N GLY A 72 11.97 -0.66 -10.27
CA GLY A 72 11.25 -0.44 -11.53
C GLY A 72 10.22 -1.52 -11.87
N THR A 73 9.89 -2.43 -10.95
CA THR A 73 8.79 -3.40 -11.11
C THR A 73 7.59 -3.05 -10.24
N ALA A 74 6.42 -3.61 -10.57
CA ALA A 74 5.20 -3.46 -9.78
C ALA A 74 4.90 -4.73 -8.98
N VAL A 75 4.25 -4.56 -7.83
CA VAL A 75 3.77 -5.61 -6.94
C VAL A 75 2.35 -5.30 -6.45
N ALA A 76 1.60 -6.32 -6.03
CA ALA A 76 0.34 -6.15 -5.30
C ALA A 76 0.54 -6.53 -3.83
N VAL A 77 0.01 -5.74 -2.93
CA VAL A 77 0.17 -5.96 -1.49
C VAL A 77 -0.95 -6.85 -0.98
N LEU A 78 -0.56 -8.01 -0.44
CA LEU A 78 -1.47 -8.97 0.17
C LEU A 78 -1.83 -8.58 1.59
N GLU A 79 -0.84 -8.14 2.36
CA GLU A 79 -1.02 -7.79 3.77
C GLU A 79 -0.11 -6.63 4.17
N GLU A 80 -0.56 -5.85 5.15
CA GLU A 80 0.17 -4.70 5.69
C GLU A 80 0.36 -4.82 7.19
N TYR A 81 1.54 -4.46 7.67
CA TYR A 81 1.87 -4.37 9.09
C TYR A 81 1.91 -2.92 9.57
N MET A 82 1.51 -2.70 10.83
CA MET A 82 1.60 -1.39 11.50
C MET A 82 2.90 -1.35 12.32
N SER A 83 4.03 -1.13 11.66
CA SER A 83 5.33 -1.45 12.19
C SER A 83 5.92 -0.45 13.19
N ASP A 84 5.49 0.80 13.18
CA ASP A 84 6.03 1.83 14.07
C ASP A 84 5.10 2.20 15.23
N MET A 85 4.16 1.31 15.54
CA MET A 85 3.29 1.38 16.70
C MET A 85 3.79 0.43 17.79
N GLY A 86 4.70 0.90 18.61
CA GLY A 86 5.32 0.07 19.65
C GLY A 86 6.36 0.81 20.46
N VAL A 87 7.18 0.06 21.17
CA VAL A 87 8.23 0.58 22.06
C VAL A 87 9.55 -0.16 21.86
N PHE A 88 10.65 0.57 21.91
CA PHE A 88 12.00 0.02 22.01
C PHE A 88 12.35 -0.11 23.49
N GLU A 89 12.42 -1.35 23.97
CA GLU A 89 12.90 -1.68 25.32
C GLU A 89 14.36 -2.18 25.27
N LYS A 90 14.93 -2.50 26.44
CA LYS A 90 16.29 -3.05 26.51
C LYS A 90 16.42 -4.39 25.78
N ASP A 91 15.35 -5.17 25.74
CA ASP A 91 15.31 -6.52 25.19
C ASP A 91 14.92 -6.53 23.69
N GLY A 92 14.66 -5.34 23.10
CA GLY A 92 14.28 -5.21 21.70
C GLY A 92 13.00 -4.42 21.48
N TYR A 93 12.47 -4.50 20.27
CA TYR A 93 11.22 -3.87 19.88
C TYR A 93 10.03 -4.74 20.24
N LYS A 94 8.98 -4.13 20.79
CA LYS A 94 7.66 -4.74 21.01
C LYS A 94 6.61 -3.88 20.37
N ASP A 95 5.80 -4.45 19.50
CA ASP A 95 4.66 -3.77 18.90
C ASP A 95 3.43 -3.78 19.83
N ILE A 96 2.34 -3.14 19.40
CA ILE A 96 1.09 -3.07 20.17
C ILE A 96 0.47 -4.45 20.45
N PHE A 97 0.74 -5.43 19.59
CA PHE A 97 0.25 -6.81 19.76
C PHE A 97 1.10 -7.57 20.79
N ASP A 98 2.42 -7.41 20.76
CA ASP A 98 3.34 -8.00 21.74
C ASP A 98 3.11 -7.43 23.15
N MET A 99 2.72 -6.16 23.24
CA MET A 99 2.32 -5.52 24.50
C MET A 99 0.92 -5.91 24.96
N GLY A 100 0.15 -6.65 24.16
CA GLY A 100 -1.22 -7.03 24.47
C GLY A 100 -2.23 -5.87 24.50
N LEU A 101 -1.91 -4.74 23.87
CA LEU A 101 -2.80 -3.58 23.76
C LEU A 101 -3.91 -3.82 22.73
N VAL A 102 -3.63 -4.66 21.74
CA VAL A 102 -4.57 -5.09 20.70
C VAL A 102 -4.40 -6.59 20.49
N GLY A 103 -5.48 -7.32 20.29
CA GLY A 103 -5.42 -8.74 19.98
C GLY A 103 -4.94 -8.99 18.54
N LYS A 104 -4.02 -9.96 18.34
CA LYS A 104 -3.48 -10.31 17.00
C LYS A 104 -4.56 -10.71 15.98
N ASN A 105 -5.72 -11.18 16.46
CA ASN A 105 -6.88 -11.56 15.66
C ASN A 105 -8.12 -10.73 16.01
N GLU A 106 -7.94 -9.56 16.59
CA GLU A 106 -9.01 -8.58 16.81
C GLU A 106 -9.26 -7.84 15.51
N PHE A 107 -10.50 -7.88 15.00
CA PHE A 107 -10.83 -7.23 13.71
C PHE A 107 -10.40 -5.76 13.70
N PRO A 108 -9.72 -5.30 12.64
CA PRO A 108 -9.56 -5.92 11.31
C PRO A 108 -8.29 -6.76 11.13
N PHE A 109 -7.58 -7.12 12.18
CA PHE A 109 -6.31 -7.85 12.12
C PHE A 109 -6.54 -9.38 12.01
N LEU A 110 -5.62 -10.03 11.31
CA LEU A 110 -5.45 -11.47 11.26
C LEU A 110 -3.95 -11.77 11.37
N ASP A 111 -3.53 -12.42 12.47
CA ASP A 111 -2.12 -12.64 12.83
C ASP A 111 -1.30 -11.32 12.84
N ALA A 112 -1.84 -10.28 13.48
CA ALA A 112 -1.25 -8.94 13.59
C ALA A 112 -1.08 -8.20 12.24
N ALA A 113 -1.63 -8.71 11.14
CA ALA A 113 -1.59 -8.11 9.82
C ALA A 113 -2.96 -7.65 9.34
N LEU A 114 -3.00 -6.63 8.50
CA LEU A 114 -4.17 -6.16 7.75
C LEU A 114 -4.22 -6.88 6.41
N LYS A 115 -4.83 -8.06 6.36
CA LYS A 115 -4.86 -8.90 5.16
C LYS A 115 -5.96 -8.49 4.19
N ASN A 116 -5.63 -8.42 2.91
CA ASN A 116 -6.59 -8.15 1.85
C ASN A 116 -7.41 -9.41 1.55
N PRO A 117 -8.74 -9.41 1.80
CA PRO A 117 -9.59 -10.57 1.56
C PRO A 117 -10.00 -10.73 0.08
N ASN A 118 -9.60 -9.83 -0.81
CA ASN A 118 -10.08 -9.78 -2.19
C ASN A 118 -9.20 -10.64 -3.13
N GLU A 119 -9.16 -11.96 -2.89
CA GLU A 119 -8.33 -12.93 -3.64
C GLU A 119 -8.51 -12.83 -5.16
N SER A 120 -9.74 -12.62 -5.63
CA SER A 120 -10.04 -12.46 -7.06
C SER A 120 -9.35 -11.23 -7.66
N LEU A 121 -9.33 -10.09 -6.96
CA LEU A 121 -8.63 -8.89 -7.41
C LEU A 121 -7.12 -9.10 -7.43
N LEU A 122 -6.58 -9.70 -6.37
CA LEU A 122 -5.16 -10.04 -6.26
C LEU A 122 -4.73 -10.96 -7.39
N SER A 123 -5.49 -12.02 -7.66
CA SER A 123 -5.23 -12.95 -8.77
C SER A 123 -5.31 -12.26 -10.13
N LYS A 124 -6.33 -11.43 -10.37
CA LYS A 124 -6.50 -10.69 -11.63
C LYS A 124 -5.40 -9.66 -11.88
N SER A 125 -4.71 -9.19 -10.86
CA SER A 125 -3.57 -8.28 -11.04
C SER A 125 -2.40 -8.93 -11.78
N GLY A 126 -2.24 -10.25 -11.67
CA GLY A 126 -1.12 -11.00 -12.24
C GLY A 126 0.25 -10.62 -11.68
N LEU A 127 0.28 -9.88 -10.56
CA LEU A 127 1.50 -9.38 -9.95
C LEU A 127 2.01 -10.32 -8.84
N PRO A 128 3.31 -10.25 -8.52
CA PRO A 128 3.82 -10.85 -7.29
C PRO A 128 3.09 -10.26 -6.07
N LEU A 129 2.63 -11.14 -5.18
CA LEU A 129 2.01 -10.76 -3.92
C LEU A 129 3.09 -10.59 -2.86
N VAL A 130 3.02 -9.49 -2.11
CA VAL A 130 4.04 -9.12 -1.13
C VAL A 130 3.40 -8.70 0.20
N ALA A 131 4.19 -8.80 1.27
CA ALA A 131 3.88 -8.19 2.56
C ALA A 131 4.44 -6.77 2.62
N GLY A 132 3.58 -5.80 2.95
CA GLY A 132 3.94 -4.41 3.13
C GLY A 132 4.15 -4.06 4.60
N MET A 133 4.93 -3.03 4.82
CA MET A 133 5.13 -2.41 6.13
C MET A 133 4.81 -0.93 6.06
N GLY A 134 3.78 -0.51 6.78
CA GLY A 134 3.40 0.89 6.90
C GLY A 134 4.21 1.59 7.98
N VAL A 135 4.88 2.70 7.62
CA VAL A 135 5.70 3.50 8.52
C VAL A 135 5.33 4.98 8.46
N ASN A 136 5.41 5.67 9.59
CA ASN A 136 5.35 7.15 9.62
C ASN A 136 6.74 7.78 9.53
N GLU A 137 7.78 7.04 9.89
CA GLU A 137 9.18 7.45 9.76
C GLU A 137 9.91 6.49 8.82
N ILE A 138 10.38 7.00 7.66
CA ILE A 138 11.14 6.22 6.68
C ILE A 138 12.37 5.59 7.34
N SER A 139 12.55 4.29 7.16
CA SER A 139 13.65 3.54 7.77
C SER A 139 14.99 3.86 7.09
N THR A 140 15.93 4.39 7.87
CA THR A 140 17.28 4.77 7.39
C THR A 140 18.41 4.07 8.15
N SER A 141 18.17 3.69 9.39
CA SER A 141 19.14 2.98 10.22
C SER A 141 19.17 1.49 9.89
N SER A 142 20.35 0.95 9.58
CA SER A 142 20.52 -0.48 9.29
C SER A 142 20.01 -1.38 10.42
N SER A 143 20.16 -0.97 11.66
CA SER A 143 19.65 -1.72 12.83
C SER A 143 18.12 -1.76 12.84
N LYS A 144 17.44 -0.62 12.60
CA LYS A 144 15.97 -0.57 12.50
C LYS A 144 15.45 -1.37 11.30
N ILE A 145 16.12 -1.26 10.16
CA ILE A 145 15.76 -2.00 8.93
C ILE A 145 15.85 -3.51 9.17
N ASN A 146 16.93 -4.00 9.75
CA ASN A 146 17.10 -5.42 10.05
C ASN A 146 16.09 -5.90 11.07
N LEU A 147 15.88 -5.15 12.15
CA LEU A 147 14.91 -5.46 13.18
C LEU A 147 13.50 -5.62 12.59
N PHE A 148 13.03 -4.64 11.83
CA PHE A 148 11.69 -4.67 11.25
C PHE A 148 11.54 -5.78 10.20
N LYS A 149 12.58 -5.99 9.39
CA LYS A 149 12.60 -7.09 8.43
C LYS A 149 12.50 -8.46 9.10
N GLU A 150 13.17 -8.66 10.23
CA GLU A 150 13.12 -9.90 11.00
C GLU A 150 11.79 -10.08 11.73
N HIS A 151 11.27 -8.99 12.32
CA HIS A 151 10.05 -9.02 13.11
C HIS A 151 8.78 -9.25 12.26
N TYR A 152 8.68 -8.55 11.09
CA TYR A 152 7.48 -8.56 10.27
C TYR A 152 7.60 -9.41 9.00
N ALA A 153 8.80 -9.87 8.64
CA ALA A 153 9.07 -10.55 7.36
C ALA A 153 8.55 -9.78 6.12
N ALA A 154 8.49 -8.44 6.21
CA ALA A 154 7.97 -7.58 5.15
C ALA A 154 8.90 -7.53 3.93
N ASP A 155 8.30 -7.46 2.74
CA ASP A 155 9.02 -7.32 1.46
C ASP A 155 9.23 -5.86 1.06
N ILE A 156 8.30 -4.96 1.45
CA ILE A 156 8.33 -3.53 1.07
C ILE A 156 7.98 -2.61 2.24
N GLU A 157 8.37 -1.33 2.11
CA GLU A 157 8.02 -0.24 3.03
C GLU A 157 7.29 0.88 2.28
N SER A 158 6.17 1.35 2.83
CA SER A 158 5.44 2.54 2.36
C SER A 158 4.90 3.35 3.54
N MET A 159 4.37 4.55 3.28
CA MET A 159 3.85 5.42 4.36
C MET A 159 2.31 5.42 4.47
N GLU A 160 1.59 4.84 3.52
CA GLU A 160 0.12 4.92 3.44
C GLU A 160 -0.57 3.55 3.43
N GLY A 161 0.17 2.47 3.14
CA GLY A 161 -0.41 1.15 2.85
C GLY A 161 -1.23 0.59 4.01
N ASN A 162 -0.69 0.64 5.22
CA ASN A 162 -1.37 0.18 6.42
C ASN A 162 -2.69 0.93 6.68
N ALA A 163 -2.69 2.26 6.53
CA ALA A 163 -3.88 3.09 6.69
C ALA A 163 -4.94 2.79 5.61
N PHE A 164 -4.50 2.59 4.37
CA PHE A 164 -5.38 2.21 3.26
C PHE A 164 -6.07 0.87 3.53
N HIS A 165 -5.31 -0.18 3.88
CA HIS A 165 -5.87 -1.49 4.22
C HIS A 165 -6.82 -1.39 5.41
N TYR A 166 -6.41 -0.69 6.48
CA TYR A 166 -7.23 -0.52 7.68
C TYR A 166 -8.61 0.08 7.35
N VAL A 167 -8.62 1.22 6.66
CA VAL A 167 -9.87 1.92 6.30
C VAL A 167 -10.76 1.06 5.40
N CYS A 168 -10.19 0.40 4.39
CA CYS A 168 -10.96 -0.45 3.48
C CYS A 168 -11.57 -1.65 4.21
N LEU A 169 -10.83 -2.29 5.11
CA LEU A 169 -11.31 -3.40 5.93
C LEU A 169 -12.43 -2.96 6.87
N MET A 170 -12.25 -1.84 7.59
CA MET A 170 -13.26 -1.29 8.50
C MET A 170 -14.58 -0.96 7.79
N ASN A 171 -14.50 -0.44 6.56
CA ASN A 171 -15.66 -0.09 5.75
C ASN A 171 -16.15 -1.24 4.85
N LYS A 172 -15.48 -2.40 4.86
CA LYS A 172 -15.83 -3.59 4.06
C LYS A 172 -15.93 -3.27 2.55
N ILE A 173 -15.08 -2.38 2.06
CA ILE A 173 -15.02 -2.00 0.65
C ILE A 173 -13.96 -2.84 -0.05
N PRO A 174 -14.25 -3.46 -1.22
CA PRO A 174 -13.25 -4.13 -2.02
C PRO A 174 -12.09 -3.20 -2.38
N PHE A 175 -10.86 -3.69 -2.29
CA PHE A 175 -9.70 -2.88 -2.53
C PHE A 175 -8.50 -3.69 -3.06
N ILE A 176 -7.57 -2.99 -3.70
CA ILE A 176 -6.25 -3.51 -4.04
C ILE A 176 -5.22 -2.40 -3.90
N GLN A 177 -4.05 -2.74 -3.38
CA GLN A 177 -2.90 -1.84 -3.29
C GLN A 177 -1.82 -2.29 -4.27
N LEU A 178 -1.41 -1.39 -5.16
CA LEU A 178 -0.38 -1.60 -6.17
C LEU A 178 0.81 -0.68 -5.89
N ARG A 179 2.00 -1.24 -5.77
CA ARG A 179 3.21 -0.46 -5.49
C ARG A 179 4.28 -0.71 -6.54
N GLY A 180 4.91 0.38 -7.00
CA GLY A 180 6.11 0.35 -7.81
C GLY A 180 7.37 0.42 -6.93
N ILE A 181 8.30 -0.49 -7.14
CA ILE A 181 9.54 -0.53 -6.36
C ILE A 181 10.47 0.58 -6.87
N SER A 182 10.59 1.67 -6.13
CA SER A 182 11.38 2.84 -6.53
C SER A 182 12.84 2.79 -6.07
N ASN A 183 13.11 2.14 -4.96
CA ASN A 183 14.43 2.10 -4.32
C ASN A 183 14.53 0.90 -3.36
N LYS A 184 15.74 0.71 -2.82
CA LYS A 184 15.93 -0.15 -1.64
C LYS A 184 15.62 0.65 -0.37
N VAL A 185 15.02 0.01 0.63
CA VAL A 185 14.86 0.62 1.96
C VAL A 185 16.21 1.02 2.52
N GLY A 186 16.30 2.23 3.08
CA GLY A 186 17.55 2.82 3.56
C GLY A 186 18.26 3.73 2.56
N GLU A 187 17.97 3.59 1.24
CA GLU A 187 18.55 4.50 0.24
C GLU A 187 17.89 5.88 0.29
N ARG A 188 18.67 6.92 0.64
CA ARG A 188 18.19 8.30 0.75
C ARG A 188 18.62 9.22 -0.37
N ASN A 189 19.55 8.77 -1.21
CA ASN A 189 19.91 9.51 -2.43
C ASN A 189 18.80 9.39 -3.47
N LYS A 190 17.94 10.41 -3.54
CA LYS A 190 16.80 10.43 -4.45
C LYS A 190 17.18 10.36 -5.94
N SER A 191 18.44 10.67 -6.29
CA SER A 191 18.91 10.53 -7.69
C SER A 191 19.03 9.07 -8.13
N LEU A 192 19.05 8.14 -7.19
CA LEU A 192 19.07 6.68 -7.41
C LEU A 192 17.66 6.06 -7.41
N TRP A 193 16.63 6.86 -7.17
CA TRP A 193 15.25 6.38 -7.15
C TRP A 193 14.67 6.34 -8.56
N GLU A 194 14.17 5.20 -8.96
CA GLU A 194 13.55 4.97 -10.28
C GLU A 194 12.03 5.27 -10.24
N ILE A 195 11.65 6.48 -9.77
CA ILE A 195 10.24 6.85 -9.52
C ILE A 195 9.40 6.70 -10.80
N ASN A 196 9.82 7.31 -11.92
CA ASN A 196 9.05 7.30 -13.16
C ASN A 196 8.88 5.89 -13.73
N LYS A 197 9.95 5.08 -13.67
CA LYS A 197 9.91 3.69 -14.12
C LYS A 197 8.95 2.86 -13.26
N SER A 198 8.98 3.08 -11.96
CA SER A 198 8.11 2.38 -10.99
C SER A 198 6.65 2.76 -11.17
N LEU A 199 6.34 4.05 -11.34
CA LEU A 199 4.98 4.51 -11.63
C LEU A 199 4.47 4.00 -12.98
N SER A 200 5.33 3.94 -14.00
CA SER A 200 4.98 3.34 -15.29
C SER A 200 4.63 1.85 -15.16
N ALA A 201 5.36 1.10 -14.33
CA ALA A 201 5.05 -0.31 -14.08
C ALA A 201 3.70 -0.47 -13.36
N VAL A 202 3.40 0.38 -12.36
CA VAL A 202 2.09 0.39 -11.69
C VAL A 202 0.97 0.76 -12.66
N LEU A 203 1.20 1.73 -13.55
CA LEU A 203 0.20 2.13 -14.56
C LEU A 203 -0.14 0.97 -15.50
N VAL A 204 0.86 0.27 -16.03
CA VAL A 204 0.65 -0.92 -16.87
C VAL A 204 -0.12 -2.00 -16.10
N ALA A 205 0.26 -2.25 -14.84
CA ALA A 205 -0.44 -3.22 -13.99
C ALA A 205 -1.91 -2.81 -13.75
N THR A 206 -2.18 -1.53 -13.49
CA THR A 206 -3.54 -1.01 -13.30
C THR A 206 -4.38 -1.18 -14.58
N ILE A 207 -3.83 -0.88 -15.75
CA ILE A 207 -4.50 -1.08 -17.04
C ILE A 207 -4.86 -2.56 -17.24
N ASN A 208 -3.93 -3.47 -16.96
CA ASN A 208 -4.15 -4.90 -17.10
C ASN A 208 -5.24 -5.40 -16.13
N LEU A 209 -5.23 -4.92 -14.89
CA LEU A 209 -6.27 -5.21 -13.91
C LEU A 209 -7.65 -4.72 -14.40
N LEU A 210 -7.74 -3.49 -14.86
CA LEU A 210 -9.01 -2.92 -15.39
C LEU A 210 -9.54 -3.72 -16.57
N LYS A 211 -8.68 -4.11 -17.52
CA LYS A 211 -9.05 -5.00 -18.63
C LYS A 211 -9.57 -6.38 -18.17
N ALA A 212 -9.01 -6.90 -17.06
CA ALA A 212 -9.49 -8.17 -16.48
C ALA A 212 -10.80 -8.02 -15.70
N LEU A 213 -11.17 -6.80 -15.31
CA LEU A 213 -12.45 -6.48 -14.64
C LEU A 213 -13.60 -6.20 -15.63
N GLU A 214 -13.30 -5.84 -16.88
CA GLU A 214 -14.31 -5.64 -17.94
C GLU A 214 -14.87 -6.97 -18.50
N LYS A 215 -14.17 -8.08 -18.26
CA LYS A 215 -14.56 -9.45 -18.68
C LYS A 215 -15.45 -10.12 -17.64
#